data_9753337791cdc4abe90587e108fb9399
#
_entry.id   9753337791cdc4abe90587e108fb9399
#
_cell.length_a   1.000
_cell.length_b   1.000
_cell.length_c   1.000
_cell.angle_alpha   90.00
_cell.angle_beta   90.00
_cell.angle_gamma   90.00
#
_symmetry.space_group_name_H-M   'P 1'
#
loop_
_entity.id
_entity.type
_entity.pdbx_description
1 polymer ?
#
loop_
_entity_poly.entity_id
_entity_poly.type
_entity_poly.pdbx_seq_one_letter_code
_entity_poly.pdbx_strand_id
1 'polypeptide(L)'
;MLRSVRPNILVIGGADFVASTVSTLVAMLPGPVSYLPPNAPPPAGDDDAEMLVVPDISSLSQNRQREWVRWLSDADVRHPQIVATSEVPVYPLVKSDQFSGVLYYRLNTILLDMQTADESPARKSRER
;
A
#
# COMPACT_ATOMS: atom_id res chain seq x y z
N MET A 1 -17.86 15.16 -15.16
CA MET A 1 -16.47 15.44 -15.05
C MET A 1 -15.67 14.20 -14.65
N LEU A 2 -14.58 14.02 -15.29
CA LEU A 2 -13.77 12.85 -15.01
C LEU A 2 -12.85 13.09 -13.84
N ARG A 3 -12.84 12.15 -12.94
CA ARG A 3 -11.85 12.16 -11.88
C ARG A 3 -10.67 11.34 -12.31
N SER A 4 -9.52 11.87 -12.06
CA SER A 4 -8.31 11.09 -12.27
C SER A 4 -8.29 9.93 -11.30
N VAL A 5 -8.01 8.76 -11.82
CA VAL A 5 -7.79 7.60 -10.97
C VAL A 5 -6.34 7.62 -10.53
N ARG A 6 -6.14 7.67 -9.22
CA ARG A 6 -4.78 7.65 -8.70
C ARG A 6 -4.39 6.23 -8.37
N PRO A 7 -3.20 5.82 -8.75
CA PRO A 7 -2.78 4.45 -8.47
C PRO A 7 -2.50 4.24 -7.00
N ASN A 8 -2.74 3.03 -6.54
CA ASN A 8 -2.35 2.66 -5.20
C ASN A 8 -0.84 2.46 -5.15
N ILE A 9 -0.25 2.74 -4.01
CA ILE A 9 1.20 2.69 -3.84
C ILE A 9 1.52 1.78 -2.68
N LEU A 10 2.46 0.86 -2.90
CA LEU A 10 2.97 0.00 -1.84
C LEU A 10 4.40 0.41 -1.55
N VAL A 11 4.66 0.78 -0.29
CA VAL A 11 5.98 1.25 0.15
C VAL A 11 6.58 0.19 1.05
N ILE A 12 7.74 -0.33 0.67
CA ILE A 12 8.42 -1.39 1.43
C ILE A 12 9.80 -0.90 1.84
N GLY A 13 10.13 -1.04 3.09
CA GLY A 13 11.43 -0.64 3.61
C GLY A 13 11.41 -0.48 5.11
N GLY A 14 12.53 -0.09 5.66
CA GLY A 14 12.62 0.14 7.09
C GLY A 14 11.73 1.28 7.54
N ALA A 15 11.55 1.37 8.86
CA ALA A 15 10.59 2.32 9.41
C ALA A 15 10.87 3.76 9.00
N ASP A 16 12.14 4.15 8.98
CA ASP A 16 12.48 5.54 8.64
C ASP A 16 12.20 5.84 7.18
N PHE A 17 12.51 4.91 6.29
CA PHE A 17 12.21 5.08 4.88
C PHE A 17 10.70 5.17 4.64
N VAL A 18 9.96 4.29 5.29
CA VAL A 18 8.50 4.26 5.15
C VAL A 18 7.91 5.58 5.64
N ALA A 19 8.31 6.02 6.83
CA ALA A 19 7.77 7.26 7.39
C ALA A 19 8.08 8.45 6.50
N SER A 20 9.30 8.54 6.03
CA SER A 20 9.72 9.64 5.17
C SER A 20 8.97 9.63 3.83
N THR A 21 8.82 8.45 3.26
CA THR A 21 8.14 8.32 1.97
C THR A 21 6.67 8.66 2.09
N VAL A 22 6.00 8.15 3.12
CA VAL A 22 4.59 8.45 3.34
C VAL A 22 4.40 9.95 3.56
N SER A 23 5.27 10.56 4.35
CA SER A 23 5.21 11.99 4.61
C SER A 23 5.30 12.80 3.31
N THR A 24 6.21 12.40 2.43
CA THR A 24 6.35 13.07 1.15
C THR A 24 5.12 12.90 0.29
N LEU A 25 4.59 11.68 0.22
CA LEU A 25 3.40 11.41 -0.60
C LEU A 25 2.20 12.20 -0.09
N VAL A 26 2.02 12.25 1.23
CA VAL A 26 0.91 12.99 1.82
C VAL A 26 1.04 14.48 1.49
N ALA A 27 2.24 15.02 1.54
CA ALA A 27 2.46 16.43 1.27
C ALA A 27 2.16 16.80 -0.18
N MET A 28 2.22 15.83 -1.08
CA MET A 28 1.99 16.09 -2.50
C MET A 28 0.52 16.07 -2.88
N LEU A 29 -0.35 15.63 -2.00
CA LEU A 29 -1.76 15.50 -2.33
C LEU A 29 -2.60 16.54 -1.64
N PRO A 30 -3.46 17.22 -2.39
CA PRO A 30 -4.47 18.05 -1.74
C PRO A 30 -5.58 17.15 -1.23
N GLY A 31 -6.13 17.47 -0.11
CA GLY A 31 -7.30 16.76 0.38
C GLY A 31 -7.01 15.96 1.62
N PRO A 32 -8.07 15.43 2.23
CA PRO A 32 -7.94 14.76 3.52
C PRO A 32 -7.26 13.41 3.42
N VAL A 33 -6.48 13.08 4.43
CA VAL A 33 -5.78 11.82 4.54
C VAL A 33 -6.24 11.12 5.81
N SER A 34 -6.58 9.85 5.70
CA SER A 34 -6.90 9.02 6.85
C SER A 34 -5.79 8.03 7.10
N TYR A 35 -5.32 7.99 8.34
CA TYR A 35 -4.30 7.05 8.77
C TYR A 35 -4.97 5.94 9.56
N LEU A 36 -4.89 4.71 9.07
CA LEU A 36 -5.50 3.59 9.76
C LEU A 36 -4.51 2.96 10.72
N PRO A 37 -5.00 2.33 11.79
CA PRO A 37 -4.11 1.56 12.65
C PRO A 37 -3.73 0.24 11.99
N PRO A 38 -2.68 -0.44 12.48
CA PRO A 38 -2.32 -1.75 11.94
C PRO A 38 -3.47 -2.74 12.06
N ASN A 39 -3.59 -3.59 11.07
CA ASN A 39 -4.62 -4.63 11.01
C ASN A 39 -6.04 -4.08 11.08
N ALA A 40 -6.25 -2.86 10.56
CA ALA A 40 -7.57 -2.25 10.56
C ALA A 40 -8.45 -2.82 9.46
N PRO A 41 -9.78 -2.83 9.65
CA PRO A 41 -10.68 -3.16 8.55
C PRO A 41 -10.75 -2.00 7.57
N PRO A 42 -11.25 -2.23 6.36
CA PRO A 42 -11.50 -1.12 5.45
C PRO A 42 -12.54 -0.17 6.04
N PRO A 43 -12.53 1.09 5.59
CA PRO A 43 -13.47 2.06 6.13
C PRO A 43 -14.91 1.66 5.86
N ALA A 44 -15.78 1.98 6.81
CA ALA A 44 -17.21 1.76 6.63
C ALA A 44 -17.88 3.09 6.35
N GLY A 45 -18.87 3.07 5.50
CA GLY A 45 -19.66 4.25 5.25
C GLY A 45 -18.96 5.28 4.37
N ASP A 46 -19.28 6.52 4.61
CA ASP A 46 -18.85 7.62 3.74
C ASP A 46 -17.60 8.27 4.28
N ASP A 47 -16.48 7.73 3.92
CA ASP A 47 -15.20 8.33 4.26
C ASP A 47 -14.80 9.28 3.13
N ASP A 48 -14.62 10.55 3.46
CA ASP A 48 -14.28 11.57 2.46
C ASP A 48 -12.80 11.64 2.17
N ALA A 49 -12.00 10.76 2.73
CA ALA A 49 -10.56 10.81 2.52
C ALA A 49 -10.20 10.66 1.06
N GLU A 50 -9.22 11.41 0.63
CA GLU A 50 -8.64 11.25 -0.71
C GLU A 50 -7.51 10.23 -0.71
N MET A 51 -6.95 9.95 0.45
CA MET A 51 -5.88 8.98 0.60
C MET A 51 -6.06 8.23 1.91
N LEU A 52 -5.89 6.92 1.85
CA LEU A 52 -5.83 6.08 3.05
C LEU A 52 -4.41 5.59 3.21
N VAL A 53 -3.85 5.76 4.39
CA VAL A 53 -2.56 5.17 4.72
C VAL A 53 -2.83 3.90 5.51
N VAL A 54 -2.44 2.76 4.95
CA VAL A 54 -2.69 1.44 5.54
C VAL A 54 -1.35 0.84 5.94
N PRO A 55 -0.99 0.90 7.23
CA PRO A 55 0.34 0.49 7.65
C PRO A 55 0.47 -1.01 7.82
N ASP A 56 1.68 -1.48 7.62
CA ASP A 56 2.09 -2.82 8.02
C ASP A 56 1.17 -3.92 7.46
N ILE A 57 0.99 -3.90 6.14
CA ILE A 57 0.03 -4.82 5.54
C ILE A 57 0.45 -6.28 5.67
N SER A 58 1.75 -6.53 5.88
CA SER A 58 2.20 -7.91 6.08
C SER A 58 1.63 -8.53 7.34
N SER A 59 1.13 -7.71 8.27
CA SER A 59 0.53 -8.18 9.52
C SER A 59 -0.97 -8.39 9.40
N LEU A 60 -1.57 -8.09 8.27
CA LEU A 60 -3.02 -8.27 8.14
C LEU A 60 -3.39 -9.73 8.31
N SER A 61 -4.37 -10.00 9.16
CA SER A 61 -4.87 -11.35 9.32
C SER A 61 -5.57 -11.80 8.04
N GLN A 62 -5.75 -13.11 7.91
CA GLN A 62 -6.43 -13.65 6.73
C GLN A 62 -7.83 -13.05 6.58
N ASN A 63 -8.54 -12.89 7.69
CA ASN A 63 -9.87 -12.29 7.64
C ASN A 63 -9.82 -10.84 7.17
N ARG A 64 -8.85 -10.07 7.67
CA ARG A 64 -8.70 -8.68 7.24
C ARG A 64 -8.37 -8.59 5.76
N GLN A 65 -7.50 -9.48 5.29
CA GLN A 65 -7.17 -9.49 3.87
C GLN A 65 -8.41 -9.72 3.02
N ARG A 66 -9.27 -10.66 3.44
CA ARG A 66 -10.51 -10.92 2.70
C ARG A 66 -11.45 -9.72 2.72
N GLU A 67 -11.53 -9.04 3.86
CA GLU A 67 -12.36 -7.84 3.95
C GLU A 67 -11.87 -6.75 2.99
N TRP A 68 -10.56 -6.56 2.91
CA TRP A 68 -10.00 -5.56 2.00
C TRP A 68 -10.23 -5.91 0.54
N VAL A 69 -10.10 -7.19 0.19
CA VAL A 69 -10.38 -7.63 -1.18
C VAL A 69 -11.84 -7.37 -1.53
N ARG A 70 -12.73 -7.70 -0.61
CA ARG A 70 -14.16 -7.48 -0.86
C ARG A 70 -14.46 -6.00 -1.04
N TRP A 71 -13.90 -5.17 -0.18
CA TRP A 71 -14.14 -3.74 -0.25
C TRP A 71 -13.58 -3.14 -1.55
N LEU A 72 -12.39 -3.54 -1.94
CA LEU A 72 -11.78 -3.03 -3.17
C LEU A 72 -12.52 -3.52 -4.41
N SER A 73 -13.23 -4.63 -4.31
CA SER A 73 -13.97 -5.19 -5.43
C SER A 73 -15.37 -4.63 -5.55
N ASP A 74 -15.82 -3.86 -4.58
CA ASP A 74 -17.18 -3.34 -4.55
C ASP A 74 -17.27 -2.09 -5.43
N ALA A 75 -17.94 -2.21 -6.55
CA ALA A 75 -18.04 -1.10 -7.51
C ALA A 75 -18.89 0.04 -7.00
N ASP A 76 -19.70 -0.19 -5.99
CA ASP A 76 -20.57 0.86 -5.45
C ASP A 76 -19.87 1.71 -4.40
N VAL A 77 -18.64 1.38 -4.06
CA VAL A 77 -17.89 2.12 -3.05
C VAL A 77 -16.86 2.99 -3.75
N ARG A 78 -16.79 4.25 -3.32
CA ARG A 78 -15.74 5.13 -3.79
C ARG A 78 -14.45 4.77 -3.06
N HIS A 79 -13.40 4.52 -3.81
CA HIS A 79 -12.13 4.11 -3.23
C HIS A 79 -11.13 5.26 -3.31
N PRO A 80 -10.65 5.74 -2.16
CA PRO A 80 -9.52 6.69 -2.18
C PRO A 80 -8.25 6.00 -2.62
N GLN A 81 -7.24 6.79 -2.92
CA GLN A 81 -5.93 6.24 -3.18
C GLN A 81 -5.41 5.57 -1.91
N ILE A 82 -4.82 4.38 -2.04
CA ILE A 82 -4.28 3.68 -0.88
C ILE A 82 -2.76 3.74 -0.93
N VAL A 83 -2.17 4.14 0.18
CA VAL A 83 -0.73 4.04 0.40
C VAL A 83 -0.55 2.98 1.47
N ALA A 84 -0.14 1.80 1.05
CA ALA A 84 0.09 0.67 1.95
C ALA A 84 1.57 0.58 2.26
N THR A 85 1.92 0.17 3.46
CA THR A 85 3.32 0.06 3.84
C THR A 85 3.63 -1.31 4.40
N SER A 86 4.90 -1.69 4.31
CA SER A 86 5.39 -2.94 4.90
C SER A 86 6.88 -2.80 5.15
N GLU A 87 7.35 -3.36 6.27
CA GLU A 87 8.78 -3.40 6.54
C GLU A 87 9.44 -4.63 5.94
N VAL A 88 8.65 -5.58 5.46
CA VAL A 88 9.19 -6.78 4.85
C VAL A 88 8.63 -6.92 3.44
N PRO A 89 9.35 -7.57 2.54
CA PRO A 89 8.82 -7.81 1.20
C PRO A 89 7.55 -8.64 1.28
N VAL A 90 6.54 -8.24 0.50
CA VAL A 90 5.24 -8.89 0.55
C VAL A 90 5.13 -10.02 -0.46
N TYR A 91 5.83 -9.92 -1.59
CA TYR A 91 5.70 -10.94 -2.62
C TYR A 91 6.06 -12.35 -2.14
N PRO A 92 7.12 -12.55 -1.34
CA PRO A 92 7.37 -13.89 -0.81
C PRO A 92 6.22 -14.44 0.03
N LEU A 93 5.48 -13.56 0.70
CA LEU A 93 4.31 -13.99 1.47
C LEU A 93 3.17 -14.40 0.54
N VAL A 94 3.06 -13.78 -0.62
CA VAL A 94 2.10 -14.21 -1.62
C VAL A 94 2.46 -15.60 -2.12
N LYS A 95 3.73 -15.84 -2.38
CA LYS A 95 4.17 -17.14 -2.88
C LYS A 95 3.96 -18.25 -1.87
N SER A 96 3.99 -17.94 -0.58
CA SER A 96 3.78 -18.94 0.47
C SER A 96 2.35 -18.98 0.96
N ASP A 97 1.44 -18.29 0.28
CA ASP A 97 0.01 -18.26 0.62
C ASP A 97 -0.29 -17.61 1.96
N GLN A 98 0.64 -16.81 2.47
CA GLN A 98 0.39 -16.06 3.70
C GLN A 98 -0.25 -14.70 3.43
N PHE A 99 -0.16 -14.22 2.20
CA PHE A 99 -0.78 -12.96 1.82
C PHE A 99 -1.54 -13.16 0.51
N SER A 100 -2.72 -12.56 0.43
CA SER A 100 -3.57 -12.68 -0.75
C SER A 100 -2.92 -12.08 -1.99
N GLY A 101 -2.80 -12.88 -3.03
CA GLY A 101 -2.27 -12.37 -4.30
C GLY A 101 -3.18 -11.33 -4.91
N VAL A 102 -4.49 -11.50 -4.78
CA VAL A 102 -5.44 -10.52 -5.30
C VAL A 102 -5.22 -9.18 -4.62
N LEU A 103 -5.11 -9.19 -3.28
CA LEU A 103 -4.90 -7.96 -2.55
C LEU A 103 -3.56 -7.33 -2.92
N TYR A 104 -2.52 -8.15 -3.01
CA TYR A 104 -1.20 -7.64 -3.37
C TYR A 104 -1.23 -6.87 -4.69
N TYR A 105 -1.85 -7.46 -5.72
CA TYR A 105 -1.87 -6.80 -7.01
C TYR A 105 -2.78 -5.60 -7.08
N ARG A 106 -3.74 -5.51 -6.17
CA ARG A 106 -4.57 -4.31 -6.07
C ARG A 106 -3.83 -3.17 -5.39
N LEU A 107 -2.91 -3.48 -4.48
CA LEU A 107 -2.21 -2.46 -3.72
C LEU A 107 -0.92 -1.99 -4.34
N ASN A 108 -0.28 -2.80 -5.16
CA ASN A 108 1.04 -2.46 -5.68
C ASN A 108 1.02 -1.96 -7.11
N THR A 109 0.07 -1.13 -7.46
CA THR A 109 0.10 -0.51 -8.78
C THR A 109 1.42 0.23 -8.99
N ILE A 110 1.89 0.91 -7.95
CA ILE A 110 3.24 1.45 -7.92
C ILE A 110 3.93 0.87 -6.70
N LEU A 111 5.11 0.31 -6.91
CA LEU A 111 5.88 -0.30 -5.84
C LEU A 111 7.13 0.54 -5.58
N LEU A 112 7.25 1.02 -4.35
CA LEU A 112 8.45 1.72 -3.91
C LEU A 112 9.14 0.82 -2.89
N ASP A 113 10.18 0.14 -3.34
CA ASP A 113 10.85 -0.86 -2.52
C ASP A 113 12.28 -0.42 -2.31
N MET A 114 12.57 0.02 -1.09
CA MET A 114 13.88 0.51 -0.77
C MET A 114 14.94 -0.57 -0.88
N GLN A 115 14.59 -1.80 -0.54
CA GLN A 115 15.55 -2.87 -0.62
C GLN A 115 16.02 -3.11 -2.03
N THR A 116 15.10 -3.07 -2.98
CA THR A 116 15.45 -3.19 -4.37
C THR A 116 16.27 -1.99 -4.83
N ALA A 117 15.86 -0.81 -4.40
CA ALA A 117 16.58 0.40 -4.77
C ALA A 117 18.00 0.40 -4.22
N ASP A 118 18.16 -0.07 -3.00
CA ASP A 118 19.49 -0.15 -2.41
C ASP A 118 20.39 -1.11 -3.15
N GLU A 119 19.84 -2.19 -3.61
CA GLU A 119 20.64 -3.16 -4.31
C GLU A 119 21.03 -2.73 -5.68
N SER A 120 20.12 -2.05 -6.35
CA SER A 120 20.32 -1.86 -7.74
C SER A 120 21.52 -0.98 -8.09
N PRO A 121 21.77 0.11 -7.45
CA PRO A 121 22.87 0.93 -7.95
C PRO A 121 24.18 0.28 -7.69
N ALA A 122 24.26 -0.39 -6.66
CA ALA A 122 25.53 -0.86 -6.35
C ALA A 122 25.85 -1.96 -7.22
N ARG A 123 24.98 -2.64 -7.55
CA ARG A 123 25.29 -3.72 -8.14
C ARG A 123 25.34 -3.56 -9.38
N LYS A 124 25.10 -3.02 -9.69
CA LYS A 124 25.13 -2.99 -10.78
C LYS A 124 26.00 -2.40 -11.20
N SER A 125 26.45 -2.32 -10.89
CA SER A 125 27.23 -1.86 -11.24
C SER A 125 28.10 -2.52 -11.11
N ARG A 126 28.03 -3.26 -10.88
CA ARG A 126 28.42 -3.86 -10.85
C ARG A 126 28.53 -4.43 -11.41
N GLU A 127 28.22 -4.47 -11.67
CA GLU A 127 28.18 -4.69 -12.20
C GLU A 127 28.49 -4.73 -12.48
N ARG A 128 28.92 -4.90 -12.46
CA ARG A 128 28.93 -4.83 -12.67
C ARG A 128 29.18 -4.83 -13.07
#